data_57eaf55fe60a56d16974a4336632b76e
#
_entry.id   57eaf55fe60a56d16974a4336632b76e
#
_cell.length_a   1.000
_cell.length_b   1.000
_cell.length_c   1.000
_cell.angle_alpha   90.00
_cell.angle_beta   90.00
_cell.angle_gamma   90.00
#
_symmetry.space_group_name_H-M   'P 1'
#
loop_
_entity.id
_entity.type
_entity.pdbx_description
1 polymer ?
#
loop_
_entity_poly.entity_id
_entity_poly.type
_entity_poly.pdbx_seq_one_letter_code
_entity_poly.pdbx_strand_id
1 'polypeptide(L)'
;MTTLETGAGTDSVKISKLGQIGVAVADLEAMTTFYRDHLGVPFLFAAPGMSFFDLGGVRLMLSLPERGSEARHASILYLDVPDIAAAHAALVGRGVPFDGVPHAVHRYPGGELWMAFFRDPEGNMLALMSDVKV
;
A
#
# COMPACT_ATOMS: atom_id res chain seq x y z
N MET A 1 -15.92 -14.22 25.65
CA MET A 1 -16.27 -13.59 25.53
C MET A 1 -17.26 -13.35 25.53
N THR A 2 -17.59 -13.27 25.78
CA THR A 2 -18.33 -12.95 25.81
C THR A 2 -19.22 -12.57 25.33
N THR A 3 -19.64 -12.61 25.21
CA THR A 3 -20.37 -12.28 24.94
C THR A 3 -21.24 -12.07 24.52
N LEU A 4 -21.66 -12.25 24.30
CA LEU A 4 -22.38 -12.01 23.77
C LEU A 4 -23.36 -11.47 23.81
N GLU A 5 -23.65 -10.89 23.78
CA GLU A 5 -24.42 -10.33 23.77
C GLU A 5 -25.29 -10.12 23.27
N THR A 6 -25.82 -9.99 23.28
CA THR A 6 -26.63 -9.87 22.95
C THR A 6 -27.12 -9.19 22.36
N GLY A 7 -27.14 -8.97 22.12
CA GLY A 7 -27.57 -8.44 21.54
C GLY A 7 -27.80 -7.87 20.58
N ALA A 8 -27.79 -7.42 20.53
CA ALA A 8 -28.12 -6.96 19.56
C ALA A 8 -27.27 -7.02 18.57
N GLY A 9 -27.37 -7.73 17.78
CA GLY A 9 -26.47 -8.12 16.85
C GLY A 9 -25.84 -7.06 16.08
N THR A 10 -26.49 -5.98 15.81
CA THR A 10 -25.89 -4.98 14.96
C THR A 10 -24.66 -4.35 15.58
N ASP A 11 -24.55 -4.41 16.91
CA ASP A 11 -23.41 -3.80 17.58
C ASP A 11 -22.28 -4.75 17.84
N SER A 12 -22.46 -6.03 17.55
CA SER A 12 -21.43 -7.00 17.89
C SER A 12 -20.28 -7.00 16.91
N VAL A 13 -20.46 -6.46 15.72
CA VAL A 13 -19.39 -6.39 14.73
C VAL A 13 -19.20 -4.95 14.35
N LYS A 14 -18.04 -4.41 14.72
CA LYS A 14 -17.74 -3.01 14.41
C LYS A 14 -16.42 -2.94 13.70
N ILE A 15 -16.47 -3.13 12.40
CA ILE A 15 -15.27 -3.03 11.57
C ILE A 15 -15.02 -1.56 11.34
N SER A 16 -13.95 -1.04 11.92
CA SER A 16 -13.68 0.38 11.89
C SER A 16 -12.42 0.77 11.15
N LYS A 17 -11.49 -0.19 10.93
CA LYS A 17 -10.28 0.16 10.24
C LYS A 17 -9.60 -1.09 9.71
N LEU A 18 -8.67 -0.85 8.81
CA LEU A 18 -7.84 -1.90 8.26
C LEU A 18 -6.63 -2.05 9.17
N GLY A 19 -6.36 -3.25 9.66
CA GLY A 19 -5.24 -3.49 10.56
C GLY A 19 -3.98 -3.90 9.84
N GLN A 20 -4.11 -4.67 8.77
CA GLN A 20 -2.95 -5.21 8.07
C GLN A 20 -3.32 -5.53 6.63
N ILE A 21 -2.34 -5.36 5.74
CA ILE A 21 -2.46 -5.75 4.34
C ILE A 21 -1.37 -6.77 4.08
N GLY A 22 -1.72 -7.90 3.49
CA GLY A 22 -0.76 -8.91 3.11
C GLY A 22 -0.54 -8.90 1.62
N VAL A 23 0.72 -8.91 1.20
CA VAL A 23 1.10 -8.95 -0.20
C VAL A 23 2.02 -10.14 -0.40
N ALA A 24 1.63 -11.06 -1.27
CA ALA A 24 2.47 -12.20 -1.59
C ALA A 24 3.52 -11.77 -2.60
N VAL A 25 4.77 -12.16 -2.36
CA VAL A 25 5.87 -11.76 -3.21
C VAL A 25 6.70 -12.99 -3.57
N ALA A 26 7.36 -12.95 -4.71
CA ALA A 26 8.22 -14.05 -5.15
C ALA A 26 9.64 -13.87 -4.64
N ASP A 27 10.14 -12.63 -4.65
CA ASP A 27 11.49 -12.31 -4.21
C ASP A 27 11.37 -11.37 -3.02
N LEU A 28 11.39 -11.95 -1.83
CA LEU A 28 11.16 -11.17 -0.61
C LEU A 28 12.26 -10.12 -0.39
N GLU A 29 13.50 -10.47 -0.69
CA GLU A 29 14.60 -9.54 -0.47
C GLU A 29 14.49 -8.33 -1.38
N ALA A 30 14.23 -8.56 -2.67
CA ALA A 30 14.10 -7.45 -3.61
C ALA A 30 12.91 -6.57 -3.27
N MET A 31 11.80 -7.19 -2.87
CA MET A 31 10.61 -6.42 -2.54
C MET A 31 10.77 -5.65 -1.23
N THR A 32 11.47 -6.25 -0.27
CA THR A 32 11.76 -5.55 0.98
C THR A 32 12.62 -4.32 0.72
N THR A 33 13.65 -4.47 -0.12
CA THR A 33 14.50 -3.36 -0.50
C THR A 33 13.69 -2.27 -1.20
N PHE A 34 12.80 -2.67 -2.09
CA PHE A 34 11.99 -1.71 -2.82
C PHE A 34 11.12 -0.87 -1.87
N TYR A 35 10.38 -1.51 -0.98
CA TYR A 35 9.51 -0.78 -0.06
C TYR A 35 10.31 0.04 0.94
N ARG A 36 11.39 -0.52 1.48
CA ARG A 36 12.16 0.16 2.50
C ARG A 36 13.02 1.28 1.92
N ASP A 37 13.77 0.98 0.85
CA ASP A 37 14.81 1.89 0.37
C ASP A 37 14.34 2.77 -0.78
N HIS A 38 13.54 2.25 -1.70
CA HIS A 38 13.04 3.06 -2.81
C HIS A 38 11.82 3.87 -2.44
N LEU A 39 10.83 3.25 -1.81
CA LEU A 39 9.63 3.96 -1.42
C LEU A 39 9.77 4.68 -0.09
N GLY A 40 10.68 4.22 0.76
CA GLY A 40 10.87 4.86 2.05
C GLY A 40 9.79 4.54 3.07
N VAL A 41 9.11 3.40 2.93
CA VAL A 41 8.12 2.99 3.91
C VAL A 41 8.84 2.51 5.16
N PRO A 42 8.46 2.98 6.35
CA PRO A 42 9.15 2.56 7.57
C PRO A 42 9.12 1.06 7.77
N PHE A 43 10.28 0.47 7.89
CA PHE A 43 10.44 -0.96 8.09
C PHE A 43 10.31 -1.28 9.58
N LEU A 44 9.53 -2.30 9.91
CA LEU A 44 9.32 -2.69 11.31
C LEU A 44 10.23 -3.83 11.71
N PHE A 45 10.10 -4.98 11.05
CA PHE A 45 10.93 -6.14 11.35
C PHE A 45 10.74 -7.20 10.29
N ALA A 46 11.62 -8.20 10.32
CA ALA A 46 11.54 -9.35 9.43
C ALA A 46 11.37 -10.61 10.27
N ALA A 47 10.71 -11.58 9.68
CA ALA A 47 10.56 -12.91 10.24
C ALA A 47 10.82 -13.89 9.10
N PRO A 48 10.95 -15.19 9.37
CA PRO A 48 11.20 -16.14 8.28
C PRO A 48 10.11 -16.04 7.21
N GLY A 49 10.51 -15.72 5.99
CA GLY A 49 9.60 -15.60 4.86
C GLY A 49 8.72 -14.37 4.87
N MET A 50 8.98 -13.39 5.73
CA MET A 50 8.10 -12.24 5.86
C MET A 50 8.88 -10.98 6.19
N SER A 51 8.35 -9.84 5.73
CA SER A 51 8.83 -8.51 6.12
C SER A 51 7.65 -7.65 6.47
N PHE A 52 7.82 -6.81 7.46
CA PHE A 52 6.72 -5.98 7.99
C PHE A 52 7.08 -4.52 7.96
N PHE A 53 6.11 -3.70 7.55
CA PHE A 53 6.28 -2.26 7.42
C PHE A 53 5.10 -1.54 8.06
N ASP A 54 5.29 -0.27 8.37
CA ASP A 54 4.22 0.57 8.92
C ASP A 54 3.76 1.56 7.85
N LEU A 55 2.47 1.46 7.50
CA LEU A 55 1.86 2.38 6.56
C LEU A 55 0.81 3.18 7.31
N GLY A 56 1.29 4.14 8.10
CA GLY A 56 0.38 5.05 8.80
C GLY A 56 -0.56 4.35 9.76
N GLY A 57 -0.06 3.34 10.48
CA GLY A 57 -0.88 2.59 11.42
C GLY A 57 -1.45 1.31 10.84
N VAL A 58 -1.36 1.11 9.54
CA VAL A 58 -1.73 -0.15 8.90
C VAL A 58 -0.45 -0.93 8.67
N ARG A 59 -0.40 -2.16 9.13
CA ARG A 59 0.81 -2.96 8.95
C ARG A 59 0.79 -3.58 7.56
N LEU A 60 1.88 -3.41 6.84
CA LEU A 60 2.05 -4.06 5.55
C LEU A 60 2.96 -5.26 5.73
N MET A 61 2.50 -6.43 5.31
CA MET A 61 3.27 -7.66 5.41
C MET A 61 3.57 -8.16 4.02
N LEU A 62 4.85 -8.29 3.68
CA LEU A 62 5.27 -8.97 2.48
C LEU A 62 5.61 -10.40 2.88
N SER A 63 5.12 -11.38 2.14
CA SER A 63 5.39 -12.77 2.51
C SER A 63 5.54 -13.63 1.27
N LEU A 64 6.39 -14.64 1.39
CA LEU A 64 6.49 -15.66 0.36
C LEU A 64 5.21 -16.50 0.41
N PRO A 65 4.72 -16.96 -0.75
CA PRO A 65 3.51 -17.78 -0.75
C PRO A 65 3.77 -19.11 -0.11
N GLU A 66 2.73 -19.67 0.49
CA GLU A 66 2.85 -20.98 1.07
C GLU A 66 3.01 -22.00 -0.02
N ARG A 67 3.63 -23.18 0.38
CA ARG A 67 3.86 -24.20 -0.54
C ARG A 67 2.57 -24.61 -1.21
N GLY A 68 2.57 -24.65 -2.50
CA GLY A 68 1.40 -25.04 -3.28
C GLY A 68 0.44 -23.93 -3.60
N SER A 69 0.62 -22.74 -3.06
CA SER A 69 -0.24 -21.64 -3.43
C SER A 69 0.53 -20.71 -4.35
N GLU A 70 -0.22 -19.94 -5.14
CA GLU A 70 0.38 -19.08 -6.09
C GLU A 70 0.14 -17.68 -5.72
N ALA A 71 1.15 -16.87 -5.76
CA ALA A 71 1.01 -15.47 -5.46
C ALA A 71 0.33 -14.80 -6.61
N ARG A 72 -0.81 -14.25 -6.42
CA ARG A 72 -1.47 -13.58 -7.44
C ARG A 72 -1.82 -12.26 -6.95
N HIS A 73 -1.81 -11.25 -7.45
CA HIS A 73 -2.18 -10.12 -7.06
C HIS A 73 -3.26 -9.75 -7.14
N ALA A 74 -3.51 -8.84 -6.70
CA ALA A 74 -4.27 -8.47 -6.43
C ALA A 74 -4.65 -7.11 -6.36
N SER A 75 -4.86 -6.51 -5.24
CA SER A 75 -5.29 -5.14 -5.09
C SER A 75 -4.16 -4.18 -5.37
N ILE A 76 -4.50 -3.02 -5.87
CA ILE A 76 -3.54 -1.93 -6.04
C ILE A 76 -3.50 -1.17 -4.72
N LEU A 77 -2.30 -0.92 -4.22
CA LEU A 77 -2.14 -0.09 -3.04
C LEU A 77 -2.01 1.36 -3.49
N TYR A 78 -2.88 2.20 -2.97
CA TYR A 78 -2.85 3.63 -3.23
C TYR A 78 -2.20 4.31 -2.04
N LEU A 79 -1.02 4.87 -2.26
CA LEU A 79 -0.22 5.45 -1.20
C LEU A 79 -0.43 6.95 -1.19
N ASP A 80 -0.98 7.44 -0.09
CA ASP A 80 -1.31 8.86 0.03
C ASP A 80 -0.05 9.66 0.33
N VAL A 81 0.16 10.72 -0.42
CA VAL A 81 1.29 11.63 -0.21
C VAL A 81 0.79 13.07 -0.19
N PRO A 82 1.45 13.92 0.58
CA PRO A 82 0.99 15.32 0.66
C PRO A 82 1.26 16.13 -0.62
N ASP A 83 2.30 15.80 -1.36
CA ASP A 83 2.67 16.53 -2.57
C ASP A 83 3.05 15.51 -3.63
N ILE A 84 2.09 15.22 -4.52
CA ILE A 84 2.30 14.14 -5.48
C ILE A 84 3.35 14.50 -6.53
N ALA A 85 3.49 15.77 -6.89
CA ALA A 85 4.50 16.15 -7.87
C ALA A 85 5.90 15.92 -7.29
N ALA A 86 6.10 16.32 -6.04
CA ALA A 86 7.40 16.13 -5.38
C ALA A 86 7.69 14.66 -5.16
N ALA A 87 6.69 13.89 -4.74
CA ALA A 87 6.88 12.46 -4.51
C ALA A 87 7.20 11.74 -5.81
N HIS A 88 6.49 12.09 -6.88
CA HIS A 88 6.76 11.49 -8.18
C HIS A 88 8.19 11.77 -8.63
N ALA A 89 8.62 13.03 -8.52
CA ALA A 89 9.97 13.39 -8.94
C ALA A 89 11.02 12.64 -8.13
N ALA A 90 10.80 12.52 -6.82
CA ALA A 90 11.75 11.81 -5.96
C ALA A 90 11.85 10.34 -6.32
N LEU A 91 10.71 9.69 -6.57
CA LEU A 91 10.72 8.27 -6.88
C LEU A 91 11.29 8.00 -8.27
N VAL A 92 11.00 8.86 -9.23
CA VAL A 92 11.63 8.75 -10.55
C VAL A 92 13.14 8.85 -10.40
N GLY A 93 13.61 9.76 -9.55
CA GLY A 93 15.04 9.91 -9.29
C GLY A 93 15.66 8.70 -8.64
N ARG A 94 14.88 7.87 -7.99
CA ARG A 94 15.37 6.62 -7.39
C ARG A 94 15.20 5.42 -8.31
N GLY A 95 14.76 5.66 -9.54
CA GLY A 95 14.63 4.59 -10.51
C GLY A 95 13.32 3.85 -10.50
N VAL A 96 12.31 4.36 -9.82
CA VAL A 96 10.99 3.72 -9.80
C VAL A 96 10.29 4.00 -11.14
N PRO A 97 9.85 2.96 -11.85
CA PRO A 97 9.22 3.15 -13.16
C PRO A 97 7.76 3.56 -13.03
N PHE A 98 7.40 4.68 -13.61
CA PHE A 98 6.02 5.16 -13.62
C PHE A 98 5.38 4.98 -14.99
N ASP A 99 4.08 4.76 -14.99
CA ASP A 99 3.29 4.63 -16.22
C ASP A 99 2.71 6.01 -16.56
N GLY A 100 3.54 7.02 -16.65
CA GLY A 100 3.07 8.36 -16.97
C GLY A 100 3.36 9.32 -15.84
N VAL A 101 2.68 10.45 -15.85
CA VAL A 101 2.91 11.52 -14.89
C VAL A 101 1.68 11.70 -14.01
N PRO A 102 1.82 12.39 -12.86
CA PRO A 102 0.65 12.67 -12.04
C PRO A 102 -0.41 13.43 -12.81
N HIS A 103 -1.66 13.07 -12.61
CA HIS A 103 -2.77 13.74 -13.29
C HIS A 103 -4.02 13.65 -12.44
N ALA A 104 -4.94 14.57 -12.68
CA ALA A 104 -6.21 14.60 -11.96
C ALA A 104 -7.12 13.50 -12.51
N VAL A 105 -7.65 12.67 -11.63
CA VAL A 105 -8.56 11.59 -12.02
C VAL A 105 -10.00 11.89 -11.63
N HIS A 106 -10.20 12.82 -10.70
CA HIS A 106 -11.55 13.15 -10.25
C HIS A 106 -11.56 14.56 -9.69
N ARG A 107 -12.62 15.29 -9.98
CA ARG A 107 -12.81 16.64 -9.45
C ARG A 107 -14.02 16.64 -8.55
N TYR A 108 -13.91 17.36 -7.46
CA TYR A 108 -14.98 17.52 -6.50
C TYR A 108 -14.97 18.94 -5.97
N PRO A 109 -16.03 19.38 -5.29
CA PRO A 109 -16.04 20.77 -4.79
C PRO A 109 -14.86 21.03 -3.87
N GLY A 110 -14.03 21.98 -4.25
CA GLY A 110 -12.88 22.39 -3.46
C GLY A 110 -11.60 21.65 -3.74
N GLY A 111 -11.59 20.65 -4.65
CA GLY A 111 -10.36 19.94 -4.89
C GLY A 111 -10.37 18.97 -6.04
N GLU A 112 -9.25 18.31 -6.20
CA GLU A 112 -9.05 17.28 -7.21
C GLU A 112 -8.29 16.13 -6.61
N LEU A 113 -8.67 14.91 -6.99
CA LEU A 113 -7.90 13.73 -6.63
C LEU A 113 -6.91 13.44 -7.75
N TRP A 114 -5.64 13.43 -7.40
CA TRP A 114 -4.56 13.17 -8.35
C TRP A 114 -3.95 11.81 -8.08
N MET A 115 -3.48 11.16 -9.14
CA MET A 115 -2.82 9.86 -9.03
C MET A 115 -1.66 9.77 -9.98
N ALA A 116 -0.71 8.88 -9.66
CA ALA A 116 0.39 8.52 -10.53
C ALA A 116 0.67 7.05 -10.29
N PHE A 117 0.73 6.26 -11.35
CA PHE A 117 0.86 4.81 -11.24
C PHE A 117 2.27 4.36 -11.54
N PHE A 118 2.74 3.39 -10.75
CA PHE A 118 4.09 2.85 -10.93
C PHE A 118 4.10 1.35 -10.68
N ARG A 119 5.25 0.73 -10.93
CA ARG A 119 5.38 -0.72 -10.82
C ARG A 119 6.43 -1.07 -9.79
N ASP A 120 6.20 -2.16 -9.08
CA ASP A 120 7.21 -2.71 -8.18
C ASP A 120 8.11 -3.65 -8.97
N PRO A 121 9.18 -4.21 -8.36
CA PRO A 121 10.11 -5.09 -9.08
C PRO A 121 9.47 -6.34 -9.65
N GLU A 122 8.32 -6.73 -9.16
CA GLU A 122 7.63 -7.91 -9.68
C GLU A 122 6.53 -7.54 -10.68
N GLY A 123 6.47 -6.27 -11.08
CA GLY A 123 5.54 -5.82 -12.10
C GLY A 123 4.16 -5.49 -11.59
N ASN A 124 3.94 -5.50 -10.28
CA ASN A 124 2.64 -5.18 -9.73
C ASN A 124 2.44 -3.66 -9.73
N MET A 125 1.19 -3.25 -9.96
CA MET A 125 0.89 -1.84 -10.01
C MET A 125 0.61 -1.27 -8.63
N LEU A 126 1.19 -0.12 -8.36
CA LEU A 126 0.87 0.69 -7.19
C LEU A 126 0.55 2.09 -7.68
N ALA A 127 0.08 2.92 -6.78
CA ALA A 127 -0.22 4.30 -7.13
C ALA A 127 0.14 5.23 -5.98
N LEU A 128 0.59 6.42 -6.34
CA LEU A 128 0.57 7.54 -5.41
C LEU A 128 -0.77 8.23 -5.58
N MET A 129 -1.29 8.81 -4.52
CA MET A 129 -2.49 9.61 -4.59
C MET A 129 -2.36 10.84 -3.71
N SER A 130 -3.07 11.87 -4.05
CA SER A 130 -3.05 13.11 -3.28
C SER A 130 -4.32 13.89 -3.57
N ASP A 131 -4.86 14.50 -2.53
CA ASP A 131 -5.98 15.44 -2.69
C ASP A 131 -5.38 16.83 -2.80
N VAL A 132 -5.63 17.48 -3.95
CA VAL A 132 -5.08 18.79 -4.25
C VAL A 132 -6.22 19.80 -4.15
N LYS A 133 -6.05 20.79 -3.29
CA LYS A 133 -7.06 21.82 -3.13
C LYS A 133 -7.01 22.81 -4.26
N VAL A 134 -8.18 23.24 -4.70
CA VAL A 134 -8.27 24.26 -5.74
C VAL A 134 -9.19 25.39 -5.33
#